data_38546acd3cf2a2fa69feb484e68fb034
#
_entry.id   38546acd3cf2a2fa69feb484e68fb034
#
_cell.length_a   1.000
_cell.length_b   1.000
_cell.length_c   1.000
_cell.angle_alpha   90.00
_cell.angle_beta   90.00
_cell.angle_gamma   90.00
#
_symmetry.space_group_name_H-M   'P 1'
#
loop_
_entity.id
_entity.type
_entity.pdbx_description
1 polymer ?
#
loop_
_entity_poly.entity_id
_entity_poly.type
_entity_poly.pdbx_seq_one_letter_code
_entity_poly.pdbx_strand_id
1 'polypeptide(L)'
;MIKDTLLMRVNPFVFIGLAQNKYNFKNNNKIDIDSIINLVCDVLNLERDDVMSNSRKRDLVEARTIAIGLINTIHRITLKKLGSIFGKDHSTIIYTLKNFNELKEYDRQFKDKLDLVMKYIPAICDDVVGISKKN
;
A
#
# COMPACT_ATOMS: atom_id res chain seq x y z
N MET A 1 -15.41 15.97 12.92
CA MET A 1 -14.26 15.24 13.40
C MET A 1 -13.27 14.99 12.30
N ILE A 2 -12.01 15.09 12.63
CA ILE A 2 -10.96 14.87 11.64
C ILE A 2 -11.02 13.46 11.06
N LYS A 3 -11.31 12.49 11.92
CA LYS A 3 -11.41 11.11 11.47
C LYS A 3 -12.54 10.90 10.47
N ASP A 4 -13.63 11.59 10.68
CA ASP A 4 -14.76 11.47 9.76
C ASP A 4 -14.41 12.03 8.40
N THR A 5 -13.71 13.16 8.39
CA THR A 5 -13.27 13.77 7.15
C THR A 5 -12.36 12.83 6.38
N LEU A 6 -11.45 12.17 7.09
CA LEU A 6 -10.52 11.24 6.47
C LEU A 6 -11.26 10.05 5.90
N LEU A 7 -12.23 9.52 6.64
CA LEU A 7 -13.02 8.39 6.18
C LEU A 7 -13.82 8.72 4.93
N MET A 8 -14.27 9.94 4.80
CA MET A 8 -15.03 10.35 3.63
C MET A 8 -14.20 10.37 2.36
N ARG A 9 -12.88 10.35 2.48
CA ARG A 9 -12.01 10.31 1.31
C ARG A 9 -11.77 8.90 0.81
N VAL A 10 -12.18 7.91 1.57
CA VAL A 10 -11.99 6.52 1.19
C VAL A 10 -12.92 6.17 0.06
N ASN A 11 -12.38 5.50 -0.94
CA ASN A 11 -13.19 5.01 -2.04
C ASN A 11 -14.18 3.97 -1.50
N PRO A 12 -15.50 4.21 -1.63
CA PRO A 12 -16.50 3.29 -1.08
C PRO A 12 -16.41 1.88 -1.66
N PHE A 13 -15.85 1.73 -2.85
CA PHE A 13 -15.72 0.42 -3.46
C PHE A 13 -14.73 -0.48 -2.73
N VAL A 14 -13.89 0.07 -1.85
CA VAL A 14 -13.00 -0.74 -1.04
C VAL A 14 -13.82 -1.66 -0.13
N PHE A 15 -14.86 -1.12 0.50
CA PHE A 15 -15.71 -1.91 1.39
C PHE A 15 -16.41 -3.03 0.63
N ILE A 16 -16.87 -2.73 -0.58
CA ILE A 16 -17.51 -3.74 -1.41
C ILE A 16 -16.51 -4.85 -1.77
N GLY A 17 -15.29 -4.45 -2.12
CA GLY A 17 -14.25 -5.41 -2.44
C GLY A 17 -13.91 -6.33 -1.28
N LEU A 18 -13.87 -5.78 -0.06
CA LEU A 18 -13.60 -6.57 1.14
C LEU A 18 -14.72 -7.55 1.40
N ALA A 19 -15.97 -7.11 1.26
CA ALA A 19 -17.13 -7.96 1.49
C ALA A 19 -17.20 -9.10 0.48
N GLN A 20 -16.71 -8.89 -0.72
CA GLN A 20 -16.76 -9.87 -1.79
C GLN A 20 -15.48 -10.65 -1.96
N ASN A 21 -14.55 -10.50 -1.02
CA ASN A 21 -13.25 -11.16 -1.09
C ASN A 21 -12.52 -10.84 -2.38
N LYS A 22 -12.55 -9.57 -2.76
CA LYS A 22 -11.88 -9.10 -3.96
C LYS A 22 -10.36 -9.31 -3.90
N TYR A 23 -9.82 -9.26 -2.69
CA TYR A 23 -8.37 -9.35 -2.48
C TYR A 23 -7.99 -10.76 -2.12
N ASN A 24 -6.98 -11.27 -2.78
CA ASN A 24 -6.54 -12.64 -2.59
C ASN A 24 -5.60 -12.79 -1.42
N PHE A 25 -5.74 -13.87 -0.70
CA PHE A 25 -4.87 -14.22 0.40
C PHE A 25 -4.06 -15.45 0.04
N LYS A 26 -2.82 -15.46 0.48
CA LYS A 26 -1.99 -16.64 0.36
C LYS A 26 -2.20 -17.54 1.57
N ASN A 27 -1.57 -18.71 1.55
CA ASN A 27 -1.81 -19.71 2.56
C ASN A 27 -1.66 -19.23 3.99
N ASN A 28 -0.82 -18.29 4.29
CA ASN A 28 -0.61 -17.85 5.66
C ASN A 28 -1.41 -16.60 6.00
N ASN A 29 -2.53 -16.41 5.35
CA ASN A 29 -3.36 -15.24 5.54
C ASN A 29 -2.66 -13.95 5.16
N LYS A 30 -1.62 -14.04 4.36
CA LYS A 30 -0.97 -12.85 3.84
C LYS A 30 -1.68 -12.39 2.58
N ILE A 31 -1.91 -11.10 2.51
CA ILE A 31 -2.48 -10.52 1.32
C ILE A 31 -1.48 -10.66 0.16
N ASP A 32 -2.00 -11.03 -1.00
CA ASP A 32 -1.21 -11.22 -2.19
C ASP A 32 -0.61 -9.89 -2.67
N ILE A 33 0.54 -9.97 -3.37
CA ILE A 33 1.23 -8.76 -3.85
C ILE A 33 0.32 -7.94 -4.76
N ASP A 34 -0.33 -8.59 -5.72
CA ASP A 34 -1.23 -7.88 -6.62
C ASP A 34 -2.37 -7.24 -5.84
N SER A 35 -2.85 -7.91 -4.81
CA SER A 35 -3.92 -7.38 -3.99
C SER A 35 -3.47 -6.17 -3.18
N ILE A 36 -2.22 -6.14 -2.76
CA ILE A 36 -1.69 -4.95 -2.09
C ILE A 36 -1.73 -3.76 -3.04
N ILE A 37 -1.27 -3.96 -4.27
CA ILE A 37 -1.29 -2.89 -5.26
C ILE A 37 -2.71 -2.42 -5.51
N ASN A 38 -3.63 -3.37 -5.70
CA ASN A 38 -5.03 -3.03 -5.94
C ASN A 38 -5.65 -2.30 -4.76
N LEU A 39 -5.32 -2.73 -3.55
CA LEU A 39 -5.84 -2.08 -2.35
C LEU A 39 -5.35 -0.65 -2.23
N VAL A 40 -4.08 -0.40 -2.49
CA VAL A 40 -3.54 0.96 -2.46
C VAL A 40 -4.28 1.83 -3.47
N CYS A 41 -4.46 1.33 -4.68
CA CYS A 41 -5.15 2.07 -5.73
C CYS A 41 -6.60 2.34 -5.34
N ASP A 42 -7.28 1.35 -4.78
CA ASP A 42 -8.68 1.52 -4.40
C ASP A 42 -8.85 2.50 -3.26
N VAL A 43 -8.03 2.38 -2.23
CA VAL A 43 -8.12 3.26 -1.07
C VAL A 43 -7.84 4.71 -1.46
N LEU A 44 -6.82 4.91 -2.28
CA LEU A 44 -6.43 6.26 -2.70
C LEU A 44 -7.21 6.75 -3.91
N ASN A 45 -8.09 5.91 -4.44
CA ASN A 45 -8.96 6.24 -5.58
C ASN A 45 -8.16 6.62 -6.81
N LEU A 46 -7.19 5.77 -7.16
CA LEU A 46 -6.33 5.96 -8.32
C LEU A 46 -6.42 4.75 -9.23
N GLU A 47 -6.16 4.97 -10.51
CA GLU A 47 -6.13 3.89 -11.48
C GLU A 47 -4.84 3.11 -11.36
N ARG A 48 -4.94 1.79 -11.39
CA ARG A 48 -3.76 0.95 -11.29
C ARG A 48 -2.76 1.23 -12.42
N ASP A 49 -3.26 1.40 -13.64
CA ASP A 49 -2.39 1.66 -14.78
C ASP A 49 -1.57 2.94 -14.58
N ASP A 50 -2.20 3.95 -13.99
CA ASP A 50 -1.51 5.20 -13.71
C ASP A 50 -0.44 5.02 -12.63
N VAL A 51 -0.76 4.28 -11.59
CA VAL A 51 0.18 4.03 -10.50
C VAL A 51 1.38 3.24 -11.01
N MET A 52 1.15 2.26 -11.87
CA MET A 52 2.22 1.44 -12.41
C MET A 52 2.97 2.10 -13.55
N SER A 53 2.53 3.28 -13.99
CA SER A 53 3.20 4.01 -15.07
C SER A 53 4.43 4.75 -14.54
N ASN A 54 5.10 5.45 -15.44
CA ASN A 54 6.26 6.28 -15.08
C ASN A 54 5.89 7.72 -14.76
N SER A 55 4.60 7.98 -14.54
CA SER A 55 4.16 9.33 -14.21
C SER A 55 4.81 9.83 -12.94
N ARG A 56 5.14 11.12 -12.93
CA ARG A 56 5.74 11.77 -11.78
C ARG A 56 4.75 12.61 -11.00
N LYS A 57 3.46 12.45 -11.27
CA LYS A 57 2.45 13.15 -10.49
C LYS A 57 2.58 12.71 -9.04
N ARG A 58 2.46 13.67 -8.14
CA ARG A 58 2.71 13.44 -6.73
C ARG A 58 1.84 12.32 -6.17
N ASP A 59 0.56 12.34 -6.49
CA ASP A 59 -0.36 11.31 -5.97
C ASP A 59 0.06 9.92 -6.40
N LEU A 60 0.47 9.79 -7.65
CA LEU A 60 0.88 8.49 -8.19
C LEU A 60 2.21 8.04 -7.60
N VAL A 61 3.13 8.98 -7.41
CA VAL A 61 4.41 8.67 -6.81
C VAL A 61 4.22 8.20 -5.37
N GLU A 62 3.37 8.88 -4.63
CA GLU A 62 3.10 8.50 -3.25
C GLU A 62 2.44 7.13 -3.17
N ALA A 63 1.47 6.87 -4.04
CA ALA A 63 0.81 5.57 -4.07
C ALA A 63 1.80 4.45 -4.39
N ARG A 64 2.67 4.70 -5.35
CA ARG A 64 3.69 3.73 -5.74
C ARG A 64 4.66 3.48 -4.58
N THR A 65 5.05 4.54 -3.90
CA THR A 65 5.94 4.43 -2.74
C THR A 65 5.29 3.61 -1.63
N ILE A 66 4.02 3.85 -1.35
CA ILE A 66 3.28 3.09 -0.34
C ILE A 66 3.22 1.61 -0.73
N ALA A 67 2.88 1.32 -1.99
CA ALA A 67 2.78 -0.06 -2.45
C ALA A 67 4.12 -0.78 -2.32
N ILE A 68 5.19 -0.16 -2.78
CA ILE A 68 6.52 -0.75 -2.70
C ILE A 68 6.92 -1.01 -1.24
N GLY A 69 6.69 -0.02 -0.38
CA GLY A 69 7.03 -0.17 1.04
C GLY A 69 6.26 -1.26 1.72
N LEU A 70 4.97 -1.37 1.44
CA LEU A 70 4.14 -2.40 2.05
C LEU A 70 4.50 -3.79 1.56
N ILE A 71 4.74 -3.94 0.26
CA ILE A 71 5.14 -5.23 -0.29
C ILE A 71 6.46 -5.68 0.33
N ASN A 72 7.41 -4.76 0.44
CA ASN A 72 8.69 -5.09 1.05
C ASN A 72 8.53 -5.50 2.52
N THR A 73 7.66 -4.82 3.23
CA THR A 73 7.44 -5.12 4.65
C THR A 73 6.74 -6.46 4.84
N ILE A 74 5.72 -6.72 4.05
CA ILE A 74 4.89 -7.90 4.24
C ILE A 74 5.52 -9.15 3.63
N HIS A 75 6.04 -9.04 2.41
CA HIS A 75 6.54 -10.20 1.67
C HIS A 75 8.03 -10.37 1.73
N ARG A 76 8.77 -9.30 2.00
CA ARG A 76 10.25 -9.35 2.12
C ARG A 76 10.92 -10.01 0.92
N ILE A 77 10.43 -9.68 -0.27
CA ILE A 77 11.03 -10.19 -1.50
C ILE A 77 12.29 -9.40 -1.83
N THR A 78 13.09 -9.93 -2.76
CA THR A 78 14.33 -9.28 -3.13
C THR A 78 14.06 -7.95 -3.82
N LEU A 79 15.04 -7.06 -3.75
CA LEU A 79 14.93 -5.77 -4.44
C LEU A 79 14.81 -5.94 -5.94
N LYS A 80 15.49 -6.95 -6.47
CA LYS A 80 15.41 -7.26 -7.89
C LYS A 80 14.00 -7.65 -8.29
N LYS A 81 13.37 -8.51 -7.50
CA LYS A 81 12.00 -8.93 -7.81
C LYS A 81 11.04 -7.78 -7.67
N LEU A 82 11.22 -6.97 -6.63
CA LEU A 82 10.38 -5.80 -6.41
C LEU A 82 10.49 -4.83 -7.58
N GLY A 83 11.71 -4.61 -8.06
CA GLY A 83 11.94 -3.78 -9.23
C GLY A 83 11.26 -4.33 -10.47
N SER A 84 11.31 -5.65 -10.66
CA SER A 84 10.64 -6.31 -11.77
C SER A 84 9.15 -6.03 -11.78
N ILE A 85 8.53 -6.11 -10.61
CA ILE A 85 7.08 -5.92 -10.49
C ILE A 85 6.69 -4.51 -10.92
N PHE A 86 7.49 -3.52 -10.58
CA PHE A 86 7.17 -2.12 -10.86
C PHE A 86 7.88 -1.57 -12.08
N GLY A 87 8.68 -2.40 -12.77
CA GLY A 87 9.42 -1.93 -13.93
C GLY A 87 10.47 -0.90 -13.58
N LYS A 88 11.10 -1.04 -12.43
CA LYS A 88 12.12 -0.12 -11.94
C LYS A 88 13.42 -0.87 -11.69
N ASP A 89 14.53 -0.16 -11.77
CA ASP A 89 15.80 -0.78 -11.48
C ASP A 89 16.06 -0.83 -9.98
N HIS A 90 17.13 -1.55 -9.63
CA HIS A 90 17.51 -1.80 -8.25
C HIS A 90 17.73 -0.49 -7.48
N SER A 91 18.41 0.44 -8.09
CA SER A 91 18.72 1.72 -7.45
C SER A 91 17.45 2.52 -7.14
N THR A 92 16.51 2.50 -8.07
CA THR A 92 15.24 3.20 -7.88
C THR A 92 14.46 2.60 -6.72
N ILE A 93 14.47 1.28 -6.59
CA ILE A 93 13.76 0.63 -5.50
C ILE A 93 14.41 0.98 -4.16
N ILE A 94 15.73 0.97 -4.09
CA ILE A 94 16.44 1.36 -2.86
C ILE A 94 16.05 2.78 -2.45
N TYR A 95 16.08 3.69 -3.41
CA TYR A 95 15.72 5.07 -3.15
C TYR A 95 14.26 5.18 -2.68
N THR A 96 13.37 4.43 -3.32
CA THR A 96 11.97 4.46 -2.96
C THR A 96 11.74 3.95 -1.54
N LEU A 97 12.41 2.88 -1.16
CA LEU A 97 12.28 2.35 0.20
C LEU A 97 12.83 3.31 1.24
N LYS A 98 13.94 3.95 0.95
CA LYS A 98 14.47 4.97 1.84
C LYS A 98 13.47 6.11 1.99
N ASN A 99 12.90 6.54 0.87
CA ASN A 99 11.91 7.60 0.86
C ASN A 99 10.67 7.20 1.65
N PHE A 100 10.24 5.96 1.50
CA PHE A 100 9.09 5.45 2.25
C PHE A 100 9.32 5.60 3.75
N ASN A 101 10.49 5.18 4.22
CA ASN A 101 10.81 5.26 5.64
C ASN A 101 10.85 6.69 6.14
N GLU A 102 11.40 7.59 5.34
CA GLU A 102 11.48 8.99 5.73
C GLU A 102 10.11 9.67 5.73
N LEU A 103 9.34 9.43 4.68
CA LEU A 103 8.04 10.08 4.54
C LEU A 103 7.06 9.63 5.62
N LYS A 104 7.10 8.37 5.99
CA LYS A 104 6.15 7.90 7.00
C LYS A 104 6.45 8.48 8.38
N GLU A 105 7.65 9.02 8.58
CA GLU A 105 8.01 9.66 9.82
C GLU A 105 7.79 11.16 9.80
N TYR A 106 8.09 11.80 8.66
CA TYR A 106 8.17 13.26 8.64
C TYR A 106 7.08 13.93 7.82
N ASP A 107 6.44 13.23 6.89
CA ASP A 107 5.40 13.81 6.05
C ASP A 107 4.05 13.38 6.55
N ARG A 108 3.32 14.31 7.14
CA ARG A 108 2.02 14.00 7.73
C ARG A 108 1.00 13.52 6.72
N GLN A 109 0.96 14.15 5.55
CA GLN A 109 0.01 13.74 4.52
C GLN A 109 0.29 12.35 4.03
N PHE A 110 1.57 12.03 3.84
CA PHE A 110 1.96 10.70 3.44
C PHE A 110 1.59 9.67 4.51
N LYS A 111 1.86 10.00 5.76
CA LYS A 111 1.54 9.11 6.86
C LYS A 111 0.04 8.87 6.95
N ASP A 112 -0.77 9.89 6.74
CA ASP A 112 -2.21 9.74 6.78
C ASP A 112 -2.68 8.79 5.68
N LYS A 113 -2.12 8.91 4.49
CA LYS A 113 -2.45 8.00 3.39
C LYS A 113 -2.02 6.57 3.70
N LEU A 114 -0.82 6.42 4.24
CA LEU A 114 -0.31 5.11 4.61
C LEU A 114 -1.19 4.47 5.69
N ASP A 115 -1.52 5.22 6.72
CA ASP A 115 -2.36 4.72 7.80
C ASP A 115 -3.73 4.30 7.28
N LEU A 116 -4.27 5.07 6.34
CA LEU A 116 -5.54 4.75 5.74
C LEU A 116 -5.50 3.42 5.00
N VAL A 117 -4.45 3.21 4.22
CA VAL A 117 -4.27 1.94 3.50
C VAL A 117 -4.10 0.80 4.50
N MET A 118 -3.25 0.99 5.50
CA MET A 118 -2.98 -0.06 6.47
C MET A 118 -4.19 -0.42 7.31
N LYS A 119 -5.12 0.49 7.43
CA LYS A 119 -6.36 0.22 8.13
C LYS A 119 -7.12 -0.94 7.51
N TYR A 120 -7.04 -1.08 6.20
CA TYR A 120 -7.74 -2.15 5.49
C TYR A 120 -6.95 -3.44 5.44
N ILE A 121 -5.63 -3.36 5.56
CA ILE A 121 -4.82 -4.56 5.58
C ILE A 121 -5.12 -5.44 6.78
N PRO A 122 -5.21 -4.89 8.01
CA PRO A 122 -5.61 -5.71 9.16
C PRO A 122 -6.98 -6.35 9.01
N ALA A 123 -7.91 -5.68 8.35
CA ALA A 123 -9.23 -6.24 8.12
C ALA A 123 -9.17 -7.42 7.15
N ILE A 124 -8.14 -7.45 6.31
CA ILE A 124 -7.97 -8.48 5.31
C ILE A 124 -7.03 -9.58 5.81
N CYS A 125 -5.98 -9.20 6.54
CA CYS A 125 -4.94 -10.11 6.96
C CYS A 125 -4.61 -9.90 8.43
N ASP A 126 -5.10 -10.79 9.28
CA ASP A 126 -4.91 -10.68 10.72
C ASP A 126 -3.46 -10.79 11.14
N ASP A 127 -2.64 -11.46 10.35
CA ASP A 127 -1.24 -11.62 10.71
C ASP A 127 -0.52 -10.29 10.86
N VAL A 128 -0.83 -9.35 9.98
CA VAL A 128 -0.22 -8.03 10.05
C VAL A 128 -0.66 -7.32 11.32
N VAL A 129 -1.94 -7.44 11.64
CA VAL A 129 -2.49 -6.85 12.87
C VAL A 129 -1.87 -7.49 14.09
N GLY A 130 -1.77 -8.81 14.08
CA GLY A 130 -1.21 -9.53 15.19
C GLY A 130 0.20 -9.09 15.52
N ILE A 131 0.99 -8.88 14.51
CA ILE A 131 2.36 -8.41 14.70
C ILE A 131 2.37 -7.04 15.35
N SER A 132 1.51 -6.16 14.86
CA SER A 132 1.45 -4.81 15.38
C SER A 132 0.96 -4.76 16.81
N LYS A 133 0.06 -5.65 17.17
CA LYS A 133 -0.57 -5.63 18.49
C LYS A 133 0.24 -6.31 19.55
N LYS A 134 1.26 -6.99 19.19
CA LYS A 134 2.08 -7.66 20.16
C LYS A 134 2.68 -6.72 21.17
N ASN A 135 2.70 -5.51 20.84
CA ASN A 135 3.22 -4.51 21.76
C ASN A 135 2.11 -3.95 22.65
#